data_eb2369943bee056b9f183ce7fc860028
#
_entry.id   eb2369943bee056b9f183ce7fc860028
#
_cell.length_a   1.000
_cell.length_b   1.000
_cell.length_c   1.000
_cell.angle_alpha   90.00
_cell.angle_beta   90.00
_cell.angle_gamma   90.00
#
_symmetry.space_group_name_H-M   'P 1'
#
loop_
_entity.id
_entity.type
_entity.pdbx_description
1 polymer ?
#
loop_
_entity_poly.entity_id
_entity_poly.type
_entity_poly.pdbx_seq_one_letter_code
_entity_poly.pdbx_strand_id
1 'polypeptide(L)'
;GYWLAMAFVPVPDVGGAGPFTLEGNLVGYIDRLFLPGRLHETVFDPEGLFSTVPAIATAMLGMFTGEWIKLRKEGLTDRKKELCLVGAGAVLLIVGLLWSLVFPINKKLWTSSFVCVVGAYSVWMFALFFYIIDVLGWRKWTLFFTVIGMNSITIYLAQRFIRFSYTSEAIFGGLAKLMPETAQPLVSAIAYIAV
;
A
#
# COMPACT_ATOMS: atom_id res chain seq x y z
N GLY A 1 -1.83 -3.78 21.27
CA GLY A 1 -2.90 -4.80 21.15
C GLY A 1 -2.55 -5.87 20.14
N TYR A 2 -2.54 -5.56 18.82
CA TYR A 2 -2.38 -6.55 17.75
C TYR A 2 -1.11 -7.42 17.85
N TRP A 3 0.06 -6.80 17.98
CA TRP A 3 1.32 -7.53 18.15
C TRP A 3 1.31 -8.45 19.39
N LEU A 4 0.81 -7.97 20.52
CA LEU A 4 0.72 -8.79 21.73
C LEU A 4 -0.21 -9.99 21.52
N ALA A 5 -1.35 -9.79 20.88
CA ALA A 5 -2.24 -10.90 20.55
C ALA A 5 -1.55 -11.94 19.65
N MET A 6 -0.87 -11.48 18.58
CA MET A 6 -0.11 -12.37 17.68
C MET A 6 1.02 -13.11 18.38
N ALA A 7 1.71 -12.49 19.35
CA ALA A 7 2.88 -13.07 19.99
C ALA A 7 2.53 -14.05 21.13
N PHE A 8 1.44 -13.80 21.87
CA PHE A 8 1.17 -14.48 23.12
C PHE A 8 -0.11 -15.36 23.12
N VAL A 9 -1.01 -15.18 22.14
CA VAL A 9 -2.19 -16.06 22.05
C VAL A 9 -1.79 -17.33 21.31
N PRO A 10 -1.84 -18.51 21.98
CA PRO A 10 -1.50 -19.78 21.36
C PRO A 10 -2.53 -20.17 20.30
N VAL A 11 -2.07 -20.72 19.19
CA VAL A 11 -2.92 -21.25 18.11
C VAL A 11 -2.96 -22.78 18.23
N PRO A 12 -4.12 -23.37 18.58
CA PRO A 12 -4.20 -24.79 18.96
C PRO A 12 -4.23 -25.76 17.78
N ASP A 13 -4.56 -25.30 16.57
CA ASP A 13 -4.80 -26.16 15.41
C ASP A 13 -3.56 -26.46 14.56
N VAL A 14 -2.40 -25.87 14.90
CA VAL A 14 -1.16 -26.01 14.12
C VAL A 14 0.01 -26.38 15.03
N GLY A 15 0.25 -27.66 15.19
CA GLY A 15 1.21 -28.23 16.14
C GLY A 15 2.65 -27.70 15.96
N GLY A 16 2.99 -26.66 16.71
CA GLY A 16 4.38 -26.17 16.85
C GLY A 16 4.86 -25.16 15.81
N ALA A 17 4.02 -24.71 14.88
CA ALA A 17 4.38 -23.60 13.98
C ALA A 17 4.45 -22.29 14.78
N GLY A 18 5.49 -21.45 14.48
CA GLY A 18 5.69 -20.20 15.21
C GLY A 18 4.60 -19.16 14.97
N PRO A 19 4.37 -18.22 15.89
CA PRO A 19 3.24 -17.28 15.86
C PRO A 19 3.30 -16.29 14.69
N PHE A 20 4.41 -16.18 13.99
CA PHE A 20 4.61 -15.28 12.84
C PHE A 20 4.80 -16.04 11.52
N THR A 21 4.59 -17.35 11.51
CA THR A 21 4.55 -18.18 10.29
C THR A 21 3.20 -18.10 9.60
N LEU A 22 3.12 -18.51 8.34
CA LEU A 22 1.86 -18.49 7.59
C LEU A 22 0.83 -19.49 8.15
N GLU A 23 1.29 -20.63 8.66
CA GLU A 23 0.42 -21.68 9.21
C GLU A 23 0.04 -21.42 10.67
N GLY A 24 1.01 -20.96 11.50
CA GLY A 24 0.86 -20.88 12.97
C GLY A 24 0.38 -19.53 13.49
N ASN A 25 0.01 -18.58 12.62
CA ASN A 25 -0.39 -17.27 13.06
C ASN A 25 -1.85 -17.17 13.50
N LEU A 26 -2.11 -16.26 14.45
CA LEU A 26 -3.46 -16.01 15.00
C LEU A 26 -4.45 -15.49 13.94
N VAL A 27 -3.97 -14.72 12.93
CA VAL A 27 -4.83 -14.21 11.84
C VAL A 27 -5.44 -15.37 11.10
N GLY A 28 -4.62 -16.31 10.62
CA GLY A 28 -5.09 -17.50 9.91
C GLY A 28 -6.01 -18.39 10.76
N TYR A 29 -5.73 -18.51 12.06
CA TYR A 29 -6.62 -19.23 12.96
C TYR A 29 -8.02 -18.61 13.04
N ILE A 30 -8.12 -17.30 13.23
CA ILE A 30 -9.38 -16.58 13.25
C ILE A 30 -10.10 -16.69 11.90
N ASP A 31 -9.38 -16.55 10.80
CA ASP A 31 -9.95 -16.65 9.46
C ASP A 31 -10.53 -18.05 9.20
N ARG A 32 -9.82 -19.11 9.60
CA ARG A 32 -10.32 -20.50 9.48
C ARG A 32 -11.56 -20.76 10.32
N LEU A 33 -11.71 -20.07 11.46
CA LEU A 33 -12.89 -20.22 12.34
C LEU A 33 -14.13 -19.48 11.82
N PHE A 34 -13.94 -18.28 11.26
CA PHE A 34 -15.05 -17.36 11.02
C PHE A 34 -15.35 -17.11 9.55
N LEU A 35 -14.39 -17.30 8.64
CA LEU A 35 -14.63 -17.09 7.21
C LEU A 35 -15.14 -18.37 6.54
N PRO A 36 -16.35 -18.35 5.95
CA PRO A 36 -16.88 -19.51 5.23
C PRO A 36 -16.21 -19.66 3.87
N GLY A 37 -15.94 -20.90 3.48
CA GLY A 37 -15.44 -21.23 2.16
C GLY A 37 -13.92 -21.39 2.08
N ARG A 38 -13.36 -21.20 0.87
CA ARG A 38 -11.93 -21.36 0.62
C ARG A 38 -11.19 -20.04 0.86
N LEU A 39 -10.26 -20.04 1.79
CA LEU A 39 -9.37 -18.90 2.03
C LEU A 39 -8.46 -18.65 0.83
N HIS A 40 -8.08 -17.39 0.61
CA HIS A 40 -7.27 -16.97 -0.54
C HIS A 40 -5.92 -17.70 -0.59
N GLU A 41 -5.19 -17.78 0.52
CA GLU A 41 -3.89 -18.46 0.64
C GLU A 41 -4.01 -19.88 1.24
N THR A 42 -5.18 -20.51 1.17
CA THR A 42 -5.52 -21.84 1.74
C THR A 42 -5.51 -21.92 3.26
N VAL A 43 -4.54 -21.35 3.95
CA VAL A 43 -4.39 -21.39 5.43
C VAL A 43 -4.79 -20.10 6.14
N PHE A 44 -4.81 -18.97 5.42
CA PHE A 44 -5.25 -17.66 5.91
C PHE A 44 -5.66 -16.75 4.75
N ASP A 45 -6.31 -15.63 5.07
CA ASP A 45 -6.63 -14.58 4.11
C ASP A 45 -5.87 -13.29 4.46
N PRO A 46 -5.07 -12.72 3.54
CA PRO A 46 -4.40 -11.44 3.77
C PRO A 46 -5.37 -10.27 4.04
N GLU A 47 -6.61 -10.38 3.54
CA GLU A 47 -7.71 -9.44 3.75
C GLU A 47 -8.73 -9.94 4.79
N GLY A 48 -8.29 -10.79 5.72
CA GLY A 48 -9.10 -11.45 6.73
C GLY A 48 -9.62 -10.52 7.83
N LEU A 49 -10.38 -11.10 8.77
CA LEU A 49 -11.05 -10.35 9.84
C LEU A 49 -10.04 -9.66 10.76
N PHE A 50 -9.04 -10.39 11.24
CA PHE A 50 -8.13 -9.87 12.23
C PHE A 50 -7.06 -8.92 11.63
N SER A 51 -6.67 -9.10 10.37
CA SER A 51 -5.79 -8.19 9.62
C SER A 51 -6.42 -6.82 9.36
N THR A 52 -7.74 -6.70 9.46
CA THR A 52 -8.45 -5.42 9.41
C THR A 52 -8.03 -4.45 10.52
N VAL A 53 -7.67 -4.96 11.71
CA VAL A 53 -7.26 -4.12 12.85
C VAL A 53 -6.03 -3.25 12.53
N PRO A 54 -4.89 -3.79 12.05
CA PRO A 54 -3.77 -2.95 11.65
C PRO A 54 -4.03 -2.16 10.36
N ALA A 55 -4.94 -2.61 9.48
CA ALA A 55 -5.35 -1.83 8.32
C ALA A 55 -6.07 -0.52 8.73
N ILE A 56 -6.90 -0.55 9.79
CA ILE A 56 -7.49 0.65 10.38
C ILE A 56 -6.40 1.64 10.82
N ALA A 57 -5.32 1.17 11.45
CA ALA A 57 -4.21 2.03 11.84
C ALA A 57 -3.55 2.71 10.62
N THR A 58 -3.40 1.99 9.51
CA THR A 58 -2.91 2.56 8.24
C THR A 58 -3.83 3.66 7.71
N ALA A 59 -5.14 3.43 7.74
CA ALA A 59 -6.15 4.42 7.34
C ALA A 59 -6.10 5.67 8.23
N MET A 60 -5.97 5.48 9.55
CA MET A 60 -5.85 6.59 10.51
C MET A 60 -4.60 7.44 10.27
N LEU A 61 -3.46 6.84 9.91
CA LEU A 61 -2.25 7.60 9.54
C LEU A 61 -2.52 8.51 8.33
N GLY A 62 -3.26 8.02 7.34
CA GLY A 62 -3.68 8.83 6.19
C GLY A 62 -4.61 9.97 6.60
N MET A 63 -5.59 9.71 7.47
CA MET A 63 -6.52 10.73 8.00
C MET A 63 -5.77 11.84 8.74
N PHE A 64 -4.90 11.48 9.68
CA PHE A 64 -4.11 12.46 10.43
C PHE A 64 -3.17 13.28 9.54
N THR A 65 -2.57 12.66 8.53
CA THR A 65 -1.78 13.37 7.53
C THR A 65 -2.62 14.40 6.77
N GLY A 66 -3.84 14.01 6.35
CA GLY A 66 -4.78 14.91 5.68
C GLY A 66 -5.26 16.06 6.57
N GLU A 67 -5.58 15.78 7.84
CA GLU A 67 -5.95 16.81 8.82
C GLU A 67 -4.81 17.78 9.08
N TRP A 68 -3.59 17.27 9.24
CA TRP A 68 -2.39 18.09 9.41
C TRP A 68 -2.20 19.11 8.30
N ILE A 69 -2.36 18.69 7.05
CA ILE A 69 -2.22 19.58 5.89
C ILE A 69 -3.32 20.64 5.86
N LYS A 70 -4.57 20.26 6.20
CA LYS A 70 -5.71 21.18 6.23
C LYS A 70 -5.66 22.17 7.39
N LEU A 71 -4.86 21.89 8.42
CA LEU A 71 -4.77 22.75 9.60
C LEU A 71 -4.29 24.16 9.20
N ARG A 72 -5.11 25.18 9.51
CA ARG A 72 -4.77 26.58 9.33
C ARG A 72 -4.54 27.20 10.69
N LYS A 73 -3.28 27.57 10.97
CA LYS A 73 -2.86 28.19 12.22
C LYS A 73 -1.86 29.30 11.89
N GLU A 74 -1.95 30.42 12.60
CA GLU A 74 -0.98 31.50 12.46
C GLU A 74 0.47 31.00 12.66
N GLY A 75 1.37 31.40 11.78
CA GLY A 75 2.77 30.99 11.79
C GLY A 75 3.04 29.58 11.25
N LEU A 76 2.02 28.80 10.88
CA LEU A 76 2.18 27.47 10.27
C LEU A 76 2.17 27.58 8.73
N THR A 77 3.35 27.76 8.14
CA THR A 77 3.52 27.81 6.68
C THR A 77 3.51 26.42 6.08
N ASP A 78 3.21 26.30 4.77
CA ASP A 78 3.22 25.01 4.07
C ASP A 78 4.59 24.34 4.12
N ARG A 79 5.67 25.12 4.09
CA ARG A 79 7.04 24.61 4.29
C ARG A 79 7.24 23.95 5.66
N LYS A 80 6.68 24.54 6.73
CA LYS A 80 6.75 23.94 8.07
C LYS A 80 5.96 22.64 8.15
N LYS A 81 4.80 22.59 7.49
CA LYS A 81 3.98 21.38 7.43
C LYS A 81 4.72 20.25 6.72
N GLU A 82 5.34 20.55 5.59
CA GLU A 82 6.16 19.59 4.82
C GLU A 82 7.31 19.04 5.68
N LEU A 83 8.09 19.89 6.34
CA LEU A 83 9.19 19.47 7.21
C LEU A 83 8.71 18.59 8.37
N CYS A 84 7.55 18.90 8.97
CA CYS A 84 6.95 18.04 9.98
C CYS A 84 6.58 16.65 9.43
N LEU A 85 6.07 16.56 8.20
CA LEU A 85 5.77 15.27 7.56
C LEU A 85 7.05 14.48 7.28
N VAL A 86 8.11 15.12 6.83
CA VAL A 86 9.42 14.48 6.63
C VAL A 86 9.94 13.91 7.96
N GLY A 87 9.86 14.72 9.04
CA GLY A 87 10.25 14.29 10.40
C GLY A 87 9.37 13.14 10.92
N ALA A 88 8.06 13.23 10.75
CA ALA A 88 7.12 12.16 11.14
C ALA A 88 7.41 10.85 10.39
N GLY A 89 7.68 10.92 9.08
CA GLY A 89 8.10 9.76 8.29
C GLY A 89 9.40 9.14 8.80
N ALA A 90 10.41 9.95 9.16
CA ALA A 90 11.65 9.47 9.73
C ALA A 90 11.41 8.74 11.08
N VAL A 91 10.60 9.31 11.95
CA VAL A 91 10.24 8.68 13.24
C VAL A 91 9.51 7.35 13.01
N LEU A 92 8.51 7.32 12.11
CA LEU A 92 7.79 6.09 11.75
C LEU A 92 8.74 5.02 11.22
N LEU A 93 9.70 5.38 10.37
CA LEU A 93 10.68 4.43 9.83
C LEU A 93 11.56 3.85 10.93
N ILE A 94 12.11 4.70 11.78
CA ILE A 94 12.95 4.27 12.91
C ILE A 94 12.16 3.33 13.83
N VAL A 95 10.95 3.72 14.22
CA VAL A 95 10.08 2.87 15.06
C VAL A 95 9.78 1.55 14.37
N GLY A 96 9.44 1.56 13.08
CA GLY A 96 9.14 0.35 12.31
C GLY A 96 10.34 -0.60 12.21
N LEU A 97 11.54 -0.06 11.96
CA LEU A 97 12.78 -0.85 11.89
C LEU A 97 13.17 -1.43 13.25
N LEU A 98 13.09 -0.65 14.32
CA LEU A 98 13.35 -1.17 15.68
C LEU A 98 12.31 -2.22 16.08
N TRP A 99 11.04 -2.01 15.73
CA TRP A 99 10.00 -2.99 16.01
C TRP A 99 10.16 -4.27 15.20
N SER A 100 10.74 -4.19 14.02
CA SER A 100 10.97 -5.34 13.15
C SER A 100 11.91 -6.39 13.78
N LEU A 101 12.71 -6.01 14.76
CA LEU A 101 13.59 -6.94 15.49
C LEU A 101 12.82 -7.98 16.31
N VAL A 102 11.60 -7.64 16.75
CA VAL A 102 10.74 -8.53 17.56
C VAL A 102 9.44 -8.91 16.82
N PHE A 103 9.06 -8.16 15.81
CA PHE A 103 7.86 -8.42 14.99
C PHE A 103 8.21 -8.19 13.52
N PRO A 104 8.55 -9.25 12.77
CA PRO A 104 9.04 -9.16 11.39
C PRO A 104 8.12 -8.37 10.48
N ILE A 105 8.71 -7.61 9.54
CA ILE A 105 7.95 -6.87 8.54
C ILE A 105 7.30 -7.86 7.58
N ASN A 106 5.99 -8.00 7.66
CA ASN A 106 5.23 -8.92 6.81
C ASN A 106 3.94 -8.27 6.31
N LYS A 107 3.87 -8.10 4.98
CA LYS A 107 2.69 -7.56 4.31
C LYS A 107 1.47 -8.48 4.44
N LYS A 108 1.66 -9.79 4.34
CA LYS A 108 0.56 -10.77 4.38
C LYS A 108 -0.14 -10.79 5.73
N LEU A 109 0.61 -10.65 6.81
CA LEU A 109 0.09 -10.57 8.18
C LEU A 109 -0.24 -9.14 8.63
N TRP A 110 0.01 -8.14 7.80
CA TRP A 110 -0.18 -6.72 8.08
C TRP A 110 0.42 -6.31 9.44
N THR A 111 1.68 -6.72 9.66
CA THR A 111 2.35 -6.52 10.96
C THR A 111 2.47 -5.04 11.32
N SER A 112 2.51 -4.72 12.62
CA SER A 112 2.62 -3.32 13.07
C SER A 112 3.93 -2.67 12.61
N SER A 113 5.02 -3.43 12.53
CA SER A 113 6.29 -2.99 11.93
C SER A 113 6.12 -2.64 10.44
N PHE A 114 5.38 -3.48 9.69
CA PHE A 114 5.03 -3.19 8.29
C PHE A 114 4.23 -1.91 8.15
N VAL A 115 3.21 -1.70 8.99
CA VAL A 115 2.39 -0.46 9.01
C VAL A 115 3.27 0.78 9.22
N CYS A 116 4.20 0.73 10.17
CA CYS A 116 5.11 1.86 10.43
C CYS A 116 6.05 2.13 9.24
N VAL A 117 6.66 1.10 8.68
CA VAL A 117 7.60 1.26 7.55
C VAL A 117 6.89 1.75 6.29
N VAL A 118 5.76 1.13 5.91
CA VAL A 118 4.99 1.54 4.74
C VAL A 118 4.35 2.92 4.96
N GLY A 119 3.89 3.20 6.19
CA GLY A 119 3.40 4.52 6.60
C GLY A 119 4.47 5.60 6.43
N ALA A 120 5.72 5.32 6.81
CA ALA A 120 6.85 6.24 6.62
C ALA A 120 7.07 6.58 5.14
N TYR A 121 7.15 5.57 4.27
CA TYR A 121 7.30 5.79 2.84
C TYR A 121 6.11 6.53 2.24
N SER A 122 4.89 6.20 2.65
CA SER A 122 3.67 6.87 2.17
C SER A 122 3.66 8.35 2.57
N VAL A 123 4.02 8.67 3.82
CA VAL A 123 4.12 10.05 4.31
C VAL A 123 5.21 10.82 3.56
N TRP A 124 6.36 10.21 3.28
CA TRP A 124 7.44 10.85 2.51
C TRP A 124 7.05 11.10 1.04
N MET A 125 6.39 10.15 0.39
CA MET A 125 5.86 10.35 -0.96
C MET A 125 4.83 11.46 -0.98
N PHE A 126 3.93 11.49 0.01
CA PHE A 126 2.96 12.57 0.15
C PHE A 126 3.64 13.91 0.40
N ALA A 127 4.63 14.00 1.29
CA ALA A 127 5.40 15.21 1.55
C ALA A 127 6.13 15.71 0.29
N LEU A 128 6.70 14.81 -0.51
CA LEU A 128 7.34 15.14 -1.77
C LEU A 128 6.34 15.78 -2.76
N PHE A 129 5.17 15.16 -2.95
CA PHE A 129 4.14 15.72 -3.82
C PHE A 129 3.58 17.03 -3.30
N PHE A 130 3.33 17.13 -2.00
CA PHE A 130 2.91 18.37 -1.36
C PHE A 130 3.94 19.50 -1.58
N TYR A 131 5.22 19.19 -1.42
CA TYR A 131 6.29 20.15 -1.70
C TYR A 131 6.28 20.63 -3.15
N ILE A 132 6.22 19.73 -4.12
CA ILE A 132 6.23 20.07 -5.55
C ILE A 132 4.98 20.85 -5.96
N ILE A 133 3.80 20.42 -5.48
CA ILE A 133 2.52 20.96 -5.95
C ILE A 133 2.13 22.23 -5.19
N ASP A 134 2.26 22.24 -3.87
CA ASP A 134 1.72 23.31 -3.02
C ASP A 134 2.80 24.30 -2.57
N VAL A 135 4.03 23.86 -2.29
CA VAL A 135 5.13 24.75 -1.90
C VAL A 135 5.79 25.37 -3.12
N LEU A 136 6.16 24.59 -4.14
CA LEU A 136 6.76 25.09 -5.39
C LEU A 136 5.73 25.60 -6.40
N GLY A 137 4.46 25.22 -6.27
CA GLY A 137 3.38 25.64 -7.17
C GLY A 137 3.40 25.00 -8.55
N TRP A 138 4.19 23.95 -8.76
CA TRP A 138 4.30 23.28 -10.06
C TRP A 138 3.15 22.28 -10.29
N ARG A 139 2.02 22.78 -10.84
CA ARG A 139 0.74 22.06 -10.93
C ARG A 139 0.39 21.57 -12.34
N LYS A 140 1.11 21.99 -13.41
CA LYS A 140 0.71 21.68 -14.79
C LYS A 140 0.60 20.20 -15.10
N TRP A 141 1.45 19.36 -14.53
CA TRP A 141 1.50 17.92 -14.76
C TRP A 141 0.46 17.14 -13.93
N THR A 142 -0.12 17.77 -12.91
CA THR A 142 -1.07 17.07 -12.00
C THR A 142 -2.41 16.77 -12.64
N LEU A 143 -2.76 17.44 -13.74
CA LEU A 143 -4.05 17.23 -14.43
C LEU A 143 -4.27 15.76 -14.79
N PHE A 144 -3.26 15.11 -15.36
CA PHE A 144 -3.32 13.68 -15.70
C PHE A 144 -3.67 12.81 -14.50
N PHE A 145 -2.95 12.96 -13.39
CA PHE A 145 -3.19 12.20 -12.18
C PHE A 145 -4.52 12.56 -11.50
N THR A 146 -4.95 13.81 -11.60
CA THR A 146 -6.24 14.25 -11.07
C THR A 146 -7.40 13.58 -11.82
N VAL A 147 -7.32 13.50 -13.15
CA VAL A 147 -8.34 12.83 -13.98
C VAL A 147 -8.42 11.34 -13.63
N ILE A 148 -7.27 10.66 -13.52
CA ILE A 148 -7.22 9.25 -13.11
C ILE A 148 -7.79 9.08 -11.70
N GLY A 149 -7.39 9.92 -10.75
CA GLY A 149 -7.82 9.83 -9.35
C GLY A 149 -9.32 10.05 -9.17
N MET A 150 -9.93 10.98 -9.90
CA MET A 150 -11.38 11.21 -9.90
C MET A 150 -12.17 10.04 -10.51
N ASN A 151 -11.55 9.28 -11.41
CA ASN A 151 -12.17 8.15 -12.11
C ASN A 151 -11.62 6.79 -11.66
N SER A 152 -10.96 6.72 -10.51
CA SER A 152 -10.26 5.53 -10.02
C SER A 152 -11.15 4.29 -9.96
N ILE A 153 -12.40 4.41 -9.49
CA ILE A 153 -13.36 3.32 -9.43
C ILE A 153 -13.74 2.86 -10.84
N THR A 154 -13.98 3.80 -11.77
CA THR A 154 -14.29 3.50 -13.15
C THR A 154 -13.15 2.74 -13.82
N ILE A 155 -11.92 3.20 -13.64
CA ILE A 155 -10.71 2.56 -14.19
C ILE A 155 -10.54 1.15 -13.60
N TYR A 156 -10.72 1.01 -12.28
CA TYR A 156 -10.64 -0.30 -11.61
C TYR A 156 -11.70 -1.27 -12.14
N LEU A 157 -12.94 -0.84 -12.34
CA LEU A 157 -14.00 -1.65 -12.90
C LEU A 157 -13.74 -1.96 -14.39
N ALA A 158 -13.25 -0.98 -15.15
CA ALA A 158 -12.96 -1.17 -16.59
C ALA A 158 -11.99 -2.34 -16.82
N GLN A 159 -11.01 -2.54 -15.95
CA GLN A 159 -10.06 -3.66 -16.03
C GLN A 159 -10.73 -5.04 -15.92
N ARG A 160 -11.93 -5.13 -15.37
CA ARG A 160 -12.70 -6.38 -15.30
C ARG A 160 -13.42 -6.70 -16.60
N PHE A 161 -13.80 -5.68 -17.37
CA PHE A 161 -14.55 -5.81 -18.62
C PHE A 161 -13.65 -5.70 -19.85
N ILE A 162 -12.60 -4.87 -19.78
CA ILE A 162 -11.68 -4.59 -20.88
C ILE A 162 -10.35 -5.29 -20.60
N ARG A 163 -9.95 -6.17 -21.51
CA ARG A 163 -8.61 -6.78 -21.46
C ARG A 163 -7.61 -5.83 -22.10
N PHE A 164 -7.10 -4.87 -21.35
CA PHE A 164 -6.14 -3.87 -21.85
C PHE A 164 -4.91 -4.49 -22.51
N SER A 165 -4.43 -5.65 -22.04
CA SER A 165 -3.34 -6.39 -22.69
C SER A 165 -3.69 -6.79 -24.12
N TYR A 166 -4.89 -7.32 -24.35
CA TYR A 166 -5.34 -7.68 -25.69
C TYR A 166 -5.50 -6.45 -26.60
N THR A 167 -6.08 -5.38 -26.07
CA THR A 167 -6.26 -4.13 -26.81
C THR A 167 -4.93 -3.50 -27.17
N SER A 168 -3.99 -3.47 -26.25
CA SER A 168 -2.61 -3.00 -26.48
C SER A 168 -1.90 -3.82 -27.55
N GLU A 169 -2.01 -5.14 -27.48
CA GLU A 169 -1.40 -6.02 -28.47
C GLU A 169 -2.04 -5.91 -29.86
N ALA A 170 -3.37 -5.74 -29.92
CA ALA A 170 -4.08 -5.52 -31.17
C ALA A 170 -3.69 -4.21 -31.87
N ILE A 171 -3.48 -3.13 -31.10
CA ILE A 171 -3.15 -1.80 -31.65
C ILE A 171 -1.64 -1.69 -31.94
N PHE A 172 -0.80 -2.09 -30.98
CA PHE A 172 0.64 -1.83 -31.00
C PHE A 172 1.52 -3.07 -31.25
N GLY A 173 0.92 -4.28 -31.28
CA GLY A 173 1.68 -5.53 -31.42
C GLY A 173 2.45 -5.62 -32.76
N GLY A 174 1.91 -5.03 -33.82
CA GLY A 174 2.62 -4.89 -35.10
C GLY A 174 3.88 -4.03 -34.97
N LEU A 175 3.78 -2.91 -34.27
CA LEU A 175 4.91 -2.01 -34.04
C LEU A 175 5.97 -2.65 -33.13
N ALA A 176 5.55 -3.37 -32.10
CA ALA A 176 6.47 -4.09 -31.22
C ALA A 176 7.28 -5.15 -31.96
N LYS A 177 6.68 -5.87 -32.91
CA LYS A 177 7.35 -6.90 -33.73
C LYS A 177 8.38 -6.32 -34.72
N LEU A 178 8.29 -5.04 -35.04
CA LEU A 178 9.28 -4.37 -35.91
C LEU A 178 10.54 -3.96 -35.14
N MET A 179 10.51 -4.00 -33.81
CA MET A 179 11.65 -3.61 -32.96
C MET A 179 12.57 -4.81 -32.68
N PRO A 180 13.87 -4.55 -32.39
CA PRO A 180 14.79 -5.60 -31.93
C PRO A 180 14.22 -6.34 -30.73
N GLU A 181 14.50 -7.65 -30.61
CA GLU A 181 13.98 -8.51 -29.53
C GLU A 181 14.22 -7.94 -28.13
N THR A 182 15.36 -7.28 -27.92
CA THR A 182 15.70 -6.62 -26.64
C THR A 182 14.81 -5.42 -26.31
N ALA A 183 14.21 -4.75 -27.30
CA ALA A 183 13.35 -3.60 -27.11
C ALA A 183 11.86 -3.94 -27.07
N GLN A 184 11.45 -5.12 -27.55
CA GLN A 184 10.05 -5.53 -27.61
C GLN A 184 9.33 -5.48 -26.25
N PRO A 185 9.93 -5.95 -25.12
CA PRO A 185 9.27 -5.88 -23.82
C PRO A 185 9.00 -4.45 -23.36
N LEU A 186 9.94 -3.55 -23.63
CA LEU A 186 9.79 -2.12 -23.28
C LEU A 186 8.68 -1.46 -24.09
N VAL A 187 8.66 -1.70 -25.41
CA VAL A 187 7.62 -1.16 -26.32
C VAL A 187 6.24 -1.70 -25.92
N SER A 188 6.14 -3.00 -25.62
CA SER A 188 4.88 -3.59 -25.15
C SER A 188 4.41 -3.02 -23.82
N ALA A 189 5.32 -2.76 -22.88
CA ALA A 189 4.99 -2.13 -21.61
C ALA A 189 4.50 -0.68 -21.79
N ILE A 190 5.16 0.11 -22.63
CA ILE A 190 4.73 1.47 -22.97
C ILE A 190 3.37 1.46 -23.67
N ALA A 191 3.18 0.55 -24.63
CA ALA A 191 1.90 0.38 -25.32
C ALA A 191 0.76 0.01 -24.36
N TYR A 192 1.03 -0.84 -23.38
CA TYR A 192 0.07 -1.20 -22.33
C TYR A 192 -0.34 0.00 -21.44
N ILE A 193 0.62 0.90 -21.15
CA ILE A 193 0.36 2.12 -20.38
C ILE A 193 -0.43 3.16 -21.21
N ALA A 194 -0.27 3.13 -22.55
CA ALA A 194 -0.90 4.10 -23.46
C ALA A 194 -2.38 3.77 -23.77
N VAL A 195 -2.83 2.54 -23.50
CA VAL A 195 -4.22 2.06 -23.68
C VAL A 195 -5.01 2.18 -22.39
#